data_775bb3c813ec421b727db45e19847e55
#
_entry.id   775bb3c813ec421b727db45e19847e55
#
_cell.length_a   1.000
_cell.length_b   1.000
_cell.length_c   1.000
_cell.angle_alpha   90.00
_cell.angle_beta   90.00
_cell.angle_gamma   90.00
#
_symmetry.space_group_name_H-M   'P 1'
#
loop_
_entity.id
_entity.type
_entity.pdbx_description
1 polymer ?
#
loop_
_entity_poly.entity_id
_entity_poly.type
_entity_poly.pdbx_seq_one_letter_code
_entity_poly.pdbx_strand_id
1 'polypeptide(L)'
;MAHNIEPAEIRFTQSARKHRIGKARALYVLEQYQPMEVHDSHSGEQNLRWIGIDDRGLELEIIAVVTPEYLLVIHVMPYRFRRK
;
A
#
# COMPACT_ATOMS: atom_id res chain seq x y z
N MET A 1 -14.81 -9.54 10.91
CA MET A 1 -14.51 -9.64 10.52
C MET A 1 -13.96 -9.44 9.84
N ALA A 2 -13.71 -9.24 9.71
CA ALA A 2 -13.12 -9.03 9.24
C ALA A 2 -12.81 -9.09 8.32
N HIS A 3 -12.75 -8.78 7.98
CA HIS A 3 -12.44 -8.86 7.08
C HIS A 3 -11.38 -8.72 6.61
N ASN A 4 -11.20 -9.05 6.58
CA ASN A 4 -10.03 -9.33 6.16
C ASN A 4 -10.00 -9.44 4.84
N ILE A 5 -9.38 -8.60 4.26
CA ILE A 5 -9.12 -8.64 2.96
C ILE A 5 -7.93 -9.41 2.83
N GLU A 6 -8.01 -10.60 2.44
CA GLU A 6 -6.88 -11.33 2.03
C GLU A 6 -7.04 -11.53 0.58
N PRO A 7 -6.63 -10.58 -0.21
CA PRO A 7 -6.72 -10.75 -1.64
C PRO A 7 -5.85 -11.93 -2.05
N ALA A 8 -6.33 -12.71 -2.97
CA ALA A 8 -5.57 -13.84 -3.46
C ALA A 8 -4.31 -13.38 -4.14
N GLU A 9 -4.27 -12.11 -4.57
CA GLU A 9 -3.13 -11.63 -5.32
C GLU A 9 -2.87 -10.18 -5.04
N ILE A 10 -1.61 -9.84 -4.89
CA ILE A 10 -1.18 -8.45 -4.75
C ILE A 10 -0.26 -8.14 -5.91
N ARG A 11 -0.57 -7.10 -6.65
CA ARG A 11 0.21 -6.67 -7.80
C ARG A 11 0.81 -5.30 -7.55
N PHE A 12 1.96 -5.04 -8.15
CA PHE A 12 2.66 -3.76 -7.99
C PHE A 12 2.84 -3.12 -9.36
N THR A 13 2.52 -1.84 -9.47
CA THR A 13 2.75 -1.11 -10.70
C THR A 13 4.20 -0.65 -10.78
N GLN A 14 4.61 -0.14 -11.93
CA GLN A 14 5.91 0.47 -12.07
C GLN A 14 6.07 1.66 -11.16
N SER A 15 5.03 2.46 -11.00
CA SER A 15 5.06 3.61 -10.10
C SER A 15 5.38 3.19 -8.69
N ALA A 16 4.88 2.04 -8.27
CA ALA A 16 5.10 1.56 -6.92
C ALA A 16 6.55 1.18 -6.70
N ARG A 17 7.32 0.96 -7.77
CA ARG A 17 8.72 0.56 -7.66
C ARG A 17 9.69 1.71 -7.82
N LYS A 18 9.16 2.91 -8.03
CA LYS A 18 9.98 4.05 -8.36
C LYS A 18 11.01 4.40 -7.28
N HIS A 19 10.69 4.18 -6.02
CA HIS A 19 11.58 4.49 -4.93
C HIS A 19 12.45 3.32 -4.51
N ARG A 20 12.41 2.24 -5.29
CA ARG A 20 13.30 1.07 -5.11
C ARG A 20 13.14 0.38 -3.76
N ILE A 21 11.96 0.42 -3.21
CA ILE A 21 11.66 -0.32 -2.01
C ILE A 21 11.18 -1.69 -2.46
N GLY A 22 11.85 -2.74 -2.01
CA GLY A 22 11.55 -4.08 -2.46
C GLY A 22 10.16 -4.54 -2.07
N LYS A 23 9.61 -5.46 -2.85
CA LYS A 23 8.28 -5.99 -2.60
C LYS A 23 8.15 -6.61 -1.21
N ALA A 24 9.18 -7.31 -0.77
CA ALA A 24 9.13 -7.98 0.54
C ALA A 24 8.94 -6.98 1.66
N ARG A 25 9.58 -5.82 1.56
CA ARG A 25 9.45 -4.78 2.58
C ARG A 25 8.05 -4.19 2.58
N ALA A 26 7.50 -3.96 1.37
CA ALA A 26 6.15 -3.46 1.27
C ALA A 26 5.14 -4.46 1.79
N LEU A 27 5.32 -5.74 1.45
CA LEU A 27 4.43 -6.78 1.93
C LEU A 27 4.44 -6.90 3.45
N TYR A 28 5.60 -6.69 4.05
CA TYR A 28 5.70 -6.69 5.51
C TYR A 28 4.75 -5.65 6.11
N VAL A 29 4.76 -4.43 5.56
CA VAL A 29 3.89 -3.37 6.07
C VAL A 29 2.43 -3.72 5.82
N LEU A 30 2.11 -4.24 4.64
CA LEU A 30 0.73 -4.61 4.33
C LEU A 30 0.19 -5.66 5.30
N GLU A 31 1.06 -6.55 5.76
CA GLU A 31 0.65 -7.62 6.65
C GLU A 31 0.57 -7.19 8.10
N GLN A 32 1.40 -6.26 8.51
CA GLN A 32 1.53 -5.90 9.91
C GLN A 32 0.66 -4.74 10.35
N TYR A 33 0.17 -3.96 9.40
CA TYR A 33 -0.55 -2.71 9.72
C TYR A 33 -1.92 -2.70 9.07
N GLN A 34 -2.84 -1.98 9.70
CA GLN A 34 -4.18 -1.82 9.17
C GLN A 34 -4.23 -0.63 8.22
N PRO A 35 -4.89 -0.76 7.08
CA PRO A 35 -5.01 0.37 6.17
C PRO A 35 -6.12 1.32 6.58
N MET A 36 -6.03 2.53 6.01
CA MET A 36 -7.11 3.50 6.11
C MET A 36 -7.72 3.68 4.74
N GLU A 37 -9.01 3.88 4.68
CA GLU A 37 -9.67 4.17 3.42
C GLU A 37 -9.34 5.59 2.98
N VAL A 38 -9.04 5.75 1.70
CA VAL A 38 -8.79 7.04 1.12
C VAL A 38 -9.80 7.22 0.00
N HIS A 39 -10.62 8.25 0.11
CA HIS A 39 -11.61 8.49 -0.91
C HIS A 39 -11.03 9.29 -2.05
N ASP A 40 -11.27 8.84 -3.26
CA ASP A 40 -10.87 9.56 -4.44
C ASP A 40 -12.14 9.94 -5.18
N SER A 41 -12.53 11.18 -5.04
CA SER A 41 -13.78 11.63 -5.63
C SER A 41 -13.73 11.69 -7.15
N HIS A 42 -12.55 11.63 -7.74
CA HIS A 42 -12.45 11.69 -9.20
C HIS A 42 -12.70 10.35 -9.86
N SER A 43 -12.16 9.29 -9.30
CA SER A 43 -12.23 8.01 -9.97
C SER A 43 -13.34 7.11 -9.44
N GLY A 44 -13.80 7.37 -8.23
CA GLY A 44 -14.76 6.49 -7.59
C GLY A 44 -14.17 5.17 -7.13
N GLU A 45 -12.88 5.01 -7.24
CA GLU A 45 -12.23 3.77 -6.81
C GLU A 45 -12.00 3.78 -5.33
N GLN A 46 -12.00 2.59 -4.74
CA GLN A 46 -11.68 2.45 -3.34
C GLN A 46 -10.17 2.30 -3.21
N ASN A 47 -9.55 3.23 -2.51
CA ASN A 47 -8.12 3.19 -2.25
C ASN A 47 -7.87 2.95 -0.79
N LEU A 48 -6.81 2.22 -0.50
CA LEU A 48 -6.37 1.96 0.85
C LEU A 48 -4.96 2.51 1.02
N ARG A 49 -4.69 3.01 2.21
CA ARG A 49 -3.40 3.60 2.52
C ARG A 49 -2.86 2.99 3.80
N TRP A 50 -1.63 2.53 3.74
CA TRP A 50 -0.92 2.01 4.91
C TRP A 50 0.22 2.95 5.24
N ILE A 51 0.43 3.20 6.52
CA ILE A 51 1.63 3.86 6.99
C ILE A 51 2.18 2.97 8.08
N GLY A 52 3.36 2.46 7.88
CA GLY A 52 3.96 1.54 8.83
C GLY A 52 5.45 1.39 8.63
N ILE A 53 6.09 0.80 9.61
CA ILE A 53 7.53 0.62 9.61
C ILE A 53 7.83 -0.75 9.07
N ASP A 54 8.72 -0.81 8.06
CA ASP A 54 9.07 -2.07 7.44
C ASP A 54 10.05 -2.85 8.31
N ASP A 55 10.48 -4.00 7.82
CA ASP A 55 11.35 -4.88 8.60
C ASP A 55 12.78 -4.37 8.72
N ARG A 56 13.08 -3.22 8.12
CA ARG A 56 14.38 -2.58 8.24
C ARG A 56 14.31 -1.27 9.02
N GLY A 57 13.16 -0.97 9.58
CA GLY A 57 13.00 0.21 10.42
C GLY A 57 12.67 1.48 9.66
N LEU A 58 12.29 1.38 8.39
CA LEU A 58 11.94 2.55 7.60
C LEU A 58 10.42 2.68 7.52
N GLU A 59 9.93 3.88 7.84
CA GLU A 59 8.50 4.13 7.75
C GLU A 59 8.11 4.35 6.30
N LEU A 60 7.11 3.61 5.85
CA LEU A 60 6.64 3.64 4.46
C LEU A 60 5.22 4.12 4.38
N GLU A 61 4.90 4.74 3.26
CA GLU A 61 3.52 5.00 2.88
C GLU A 61 3.23 4.13 1.67
N ILE A 62 2.15 3.37 1.73
CA ILE A 62 1.75 2.48 0.65
C ILE A 62 0.31 2.78 0.30
N ILE A 63 0.02 2.94 -0.99
CA ILE A 63 -1.34 3.15 -1.46
C ILE A 63 -1.67 2.06 -2.45
N ALA A 64 -2.85 1.48 -2.32
CA ALA A 64 -3.31 0.44 -3.22
C ALA A 64 -4.75 0.67 -3.61
N VAL A 65 -5.10 0.21 -4.80
CA VAL A 65 -6.46 0.25 -5.31
C VAL A 65 -7.05 -1.14 -5.13
N VAL A 66 -8.26 -1.20 -4.60
CA VAL A 66 -8.95 -2.47 -4.41
C VAL A 66 -9.68 -2.80 -5.69
N THR A 67 -9.37 -3.94 -6.28
CA THR A 67 -10.10 -4.46 -7.42
C THR A 67 -10.81 -5.74 -7.01
N PRO A 68 -11.77 -6.22 -7.80
CA PRO A 68 -12.46 -7.45 -7.41
C PRO A 68 -11.56 -8.67 -7.31
N GLU A 69 -10.45 -8.68 -8.03
CA GLU A 69 -9.61 -9.87 -8.11
C GLU A 69 -8.25 -9.73 -7.46
N TYR A 70 -7.79 -8.52 -7.20
CA TYR A 70 -6.47 -8.34 -6.62
C TYR A 70 -6.37 -6.96 -5.98
N LEU A 71 -5.31 -6.78 -5.23
CA LEU A 71 -4.96 -5.49 -4.65
C LEU A 71 -3.83 -4.92 -5.49
N LEU A 72 -4.04 -3.75 -6.06
CA LEU A 72 -3.05 -3.14 -6.94
C LEU A 72 -2.31 -2.05 -6.20
N VAL A 73 -1.06 -2.32 -5.85
CA VAL A 73 -0.23 -1.35 -5.14
C VAL A 73 0.32 -0.37 -6.17
N ILE A 74 -0.03 0.90 -6.00
CA ILE A 74 0.34 1.93 -6.96
C ILE A 74 1.40 2.88 -6.43
N HIS A 75 1.72 2.79 -5.13
CA HIS A 75 2.61 3.77 -4.52
C HIS A 75 3.28 3.15 -3.30
N VAL A 76 4.60 3.19 -3.26
CA VAL A 76 5.38 2.75 -2.11
C VAL A 76 6.53 3.74 -1.97
N MET A 77 6.59 4.46 -0.87
CA MET A 77 7.70 5.37 -0.68
C MET A 77 7.97 5.64 0.78
N PRO A 78 9.18 6.08 1.12
CA PRO A 78 9.44 6.47 2.50
C PRO A 78 8.52 7.61 2.91
N TYR A 79 7.89 7.47 4.06
CA TYR A 79 6.90 8.43 4.50
C TYR A 79 7.51 9.83 4.69
N ARG A 80 8.77 9.89 5.08
CA ARG A 80 9.43 11.18 5.29
C ARG A 80 9.49 12.01 4.03
N PHE A 81 9.36 11.39 2.85
CA PHE A 81 9.36 12.15 1.59
C PHE A 81 8.08 12.96 1.43
N ARG A 82 7.03 12.58 2.12
CA ARG A 82 5.79 13.33 2.06
C ARG A 82 5.81 14.54 2.98
N ARG A 83 6.55 14.45 4.06
CA ARG A 83 6.60 15.54 5.02
C ARG A 83 7.62 16.54 4.55
N LYS A 84 7.20 17.72 4.27
CA LYS A 84 8.10 18.76 3.80
C LYS A 84 8.24 19.82 4.81
#